data_b2a04f9a286a180a359e8b15f5566962
#
_entry.id   b2a04f9a286a180a359e8b15f5566962
#
_cell.length_a   1.000
_cell.length_b   1.000
_cell.length_c   1.000
_cell.angle_alpha   90.00
_cell.angle_beta   90.00
_cell.angle_gamma   90.00
#
_symmetry.space_group_name_H-M   'P 1'
#
loop_
_entity.id
_entity.type
_entity.pdbx_description
1 polymer ?
#
loop_
_entity_poly.entity_id
_entity_poly.type
_entity_poly.pdbx_seq_one_letter_code
_entity_poly.pdbx_strand_id
1 'polypeptide(L)'
;MNENFKKIKAIESENKKKLLAINPKLDDKSGIYFLTRSDENGIQYFYIGQAKHILTRLAQHLVGYQHIDSSLKKRGFYSEKNPYGWKVNFLHYPVTMLDEAEQKWIFEYTKKG
;
A
#
# COMPACT_ATOMS: atom_id res chain seq x y z
N MET A 1 -21.34 -19.90 -4.33
CA MET A 1 -20.64 -18.62 -4.46
C MET A 1 -21.00 -17.99 -5.79
N ASN A 2 -21.32 -16.72 -5.82
CA ASN A 2 -21.67 -16.05 -7.05
C ASN A 2 -20.42 -15.68 -7.86
N GLU A 3 -20.62 -15.36 -9.13
CA GLU A 3 -19.52 -15.02 -10.04
C GLU A 3 -18.76 -13.79 -9.62
N ASN A 4 -19.41 -12.82 -8.97
CA ASN A 4 -18.77 -11.60 -8.52
C ASN A 4 -17.68 -11.87 -7.48
N PHE A 5 -17.91 -12.82 -6.58
CA PHE A 5 -16.91 -13.21 -5.59
C PHE A 5 -15.67 -13.82 -6.26
N LYS A 6 -15.89 -14.66 -7.26
CA LYS A 6 -14.78 -15.27 -8.02
C LYS A 6 -13.97 -14.24 -8.76
N LYS A 7 -14.62 -13.24 -9.37
CA LYS A 7 -13.95 -12.14 -10.07
C LYS A 7 -13.11 -11.30 -9.12
N ILE A 8 -13.64 -10.96 -7.96
CA ILE A 8 -12.93 -10.20 -6.94
C ILE A 8 -11.67 -10.95 -6.47
N LYS A 9 -11.80 -12.25 -6.22
CA LYS A 9 -10.67 -13.10 -5.82
C LYS A 9 -9.59 -13.17 -6.90
N ALA A 10 -9.99 -13.25 -8.16
CA ALA A 10 -9.05 -13.28 -9.26
C ALA A 10 -8.29 -11.96 -9.39
N ILE A 11 -8.98 -10.83 -9.26
CA ILE A 11 -8.36 -9.49 -9.28
C ILE A 11 -7.39 -9.33 -8.12
N GLU A 12 -7.78 -9.75 -6.92
CA GLU A 12 -6.93 -9.70 -5.74
C GLU A 12 -5.65 -10.52 -5.95
N SER A 13 -5.77 -11.72 -6.52
CA SER A 13 -4.62 -12.57 -6.83
C SER A 13 -3.67 -11.91 -7.81
N GLU A 14 -4.19 -11.29 -8.88
CA GLU A 14 -3.37 -10.56 -9.84
C GLU A 14 -2.69 -9.36 -9.20
N ASN A 15 -3.38 -8.63 -8.34
CA ASN A 15 -2.82 -7.49 -7.62
C ASN A 15 -1.68 -7.92 -6.69
N LYS A 16 -1.81 -9.07 -6.04
CA LYS A 16 -0.73 -9.62 -5.20
C LYS A 16 0.52 -9.90 -6.03
N LYS A 17 0.36 -10.45 -7.24
CA LYS A 17 1.49 -10.69 -8.13
C LYS A 17 2.19 -9.39 -8.52
N LYS A 18 1.43 -8.35 -8.85
CA LYS A 18 1.97 -7.03 -9.19
C LYS A 18 2.76 -6.44 -8.03
N LEU A 19 2.22 -6.53 -6.81
CA LEU A 19 2.86 -6.01 -5.61
C LEU A 19 4.16 -6.75 -5.31
N LEU A 20 4.17 -8.07 -5.45
CA LEU A 20 5.37 -8.88 -5.22
C LEU A 20 6.46 -8.61 -6.27
N ALA A 21 6.08 -8.21 -7.48
CA ALA A 21 7.04 -7.80 -8.49
C ALA A 21 7.71 -6.46 -8.11
N ILE A 22 6.99 -5.58 -7.41
CA ILE A 22 7.50 -4.28 -6.96
C ILE A 22 8.33 -4.41 -5.69
N ASN A 23 7.85 -5.21 -4.74
CA ASN A 23 8.55 -5.46 -3.49
C ASN A 23 8.43 -6.94 -3.12
N PRO A 24 9.43 -7.76 -3.52
CA PRO A 24 9.38 -9.22 -3.27
C PRO A 24 9.38 -9.61 -1.80
N LYS A 25 9.71 -8.69 -0.90
CA LYS A 25 9.71 -8.94 0.55
C LYS A 25 8.33 -8.87 1.17
N LEU A 26 7.33 -8.37 0.43
CA LEU A 26 5.97 -8.28 0.94
C LEU A 26 5.46 -9.68 1.32
N ASP A 27 4.72 -9.72 2.42
CA ASP A 27 4.07 -10.94 2.91
C ASP A 27 2.72 -10.59 3.52
N ASP A 28 2.03 -11.59 4.03
CA ASP A 28 0.69 -11.41 4.59
C ASP A 28 0.69 -11.42 6.12
N LYS A 29 1.80 -11.03 6.73
CA LYS A 29 1.89 -10.84 8.17
C LYS A 29 1.32 -9.48 8.57
N SER A 30 1.09 -9.30 9.87
CA SER A 30 0.58 -8.04 10.39
C SER A 30 1.67 -6.97 10.47
N GLY A 31 1.28 -5.73 10.29
CA GLY A 31 2.21 -4.62 10.40
C GLY A 31 1.66 -3.32 9.84
N ILE A 32 2.59 -2.41 9.60
CA ILE A 32 2.32 -1.08 9.03
C ILE A 32 2.87 -1.05 7.62
N TYR A 33 2.10 -0.51 6.68
CA TYR A 33 2.57 -0.31 5.32
C TYR A 33 2.65 1.17 5.01
N PHE A 34 3.59 1.52 4.14
CA PHE A 34 3.92 2.90 3.78
C PHE A 34 3.86 3.04 2.27
N LEU A 35 3.03 3.93 1.79
CA LEU A 35 2.98 4.32 0.39
C LEU A 35 3.52 5.74 0.30
N THR A 36 4.58 5.94 -0.46
CA THR A 36 5.23 7.25 -0.58
C THR A 36 5.51 7.58 -2.03
N ARG A 37 5.38 8.86 -2.38
CA ARG A 37 5.74 9.35 -3.71
C ARG A 37 6.13 10.81 -3.65
N SER A 38 6.86 11.26 -4.66
CA SER A 38 7.09 12.69 -4.89
C SER A 38 6.55 13.06 -6.27
N ASP A 39 6.18 14.34 -6.46
CA ASP A 39 5.73 14.83 -7.76
C ASP A 39 6.85 15.57 -8.48
N GLU A 40 6.54 16.12 -9.65
CA GLU A 40 7.48 16.86 -10.49
C GLU A 40 8.04 18.11 -9.81
N ASN A 41 7.32 18.64 -8.83
CA ASN A 41 7.69 19.84 -8.09
C ASN A 41 8.45 19.53 -6.80
N GLY A 42 8.73 18.25 -6.53
CA GLY A 42 9.42 17.83 -5.32
C GLY A 42 8.52 17.72 -4.09
N ILE A 43 7.21 17.89 -4.25
CA ILE A 43 6.27 17.72 -3.15
C ILE A 43 6.14 16.23 -2.83
N GLN A 44 6.22 15.91 -1.55
CA GLN A 44 6.16 14.53 -1.09
C GLN A 44 4.81 14.18 -0.52
N TYR A 45 4.32 13.00 -0.86
CA TYR A 45 3.05 12.48 -0.39
C TYR A 45 3.27 11.16 0.32
N PHE A 46 2.47 10.89 1.33
CA PHE A 46 2.54 9.62 2.03
C PHE A 46 1.15 9.13 2.42
N TYR A 47 1.03 7.83 2.52
CA TYR A 47 -0.13 7.16 3.09
C TYR A 47 0.37 6.03 3.95
N ILE A 48 -0.05 6.01 5.21
CA ILE A 48 0.36 5.00 6.18
C ILE A 48 -0.88 4.27 6.66
N GLY A 49 -0.84 2.95 6.63
CA GLY A 49 -1.95 2.13 7.07
C GLY A 49 -1.49 0.95 7.87
N GLN A 50 -2.44 0.30 8.53
CA GLN A 50 -2.20 -0.91 9.30
C GLN A 50 -2.97 -2.06 8.69
N ALA A 51 -2.46 -3.27 8.86
CA ALA A 51 -3.15 -4.47 8.39
C ALA A 51 -2.74 -5.69 9.20
N LYS A 52 -3.70 -6.58 9.40
CA LYS A 52 -3.40 -7.92 9.92
C LYS A 52 -2.76 -8.79 8.82
N HIS A 53 -3.05 -8.48 7.58
CA HIS A 53 -2.54 -9.16 6.39
C HIS A 53 -2.11 -8.09 5.38
N ILE A 54 -0.85 -7.69 5.43
CA ILE A 54 -0.34 -6.56 4.66
C ILE A 54 -0.55 -6.74 3.15
N LEU A 55 -0.11 -7.86 2.60
CA LEU A 55 -0.20 -8.09 1.16
C LEU A 55 -1.65 -8.10 0.67
N THR A 56 -2.53 -8.77 1.40
CA THR A 56 -3.97 -8.81 1.07
C THR A 56 -4.58 -7.41 1.13
N ARG A 57 -4.24 -6.63 2.16
CA ARG A 57 -4.77 -5.27 2.30
C ARG A 57 -4.31 -4.36 1.16
N LEU A 58 -3.05 -4.43 0.78
CA LEU A 58 -2.52 -3.66 -0.34
C LEU A 58 -3.18 -4.09 -1.66
N ALA A 59 -3.39 -5.39 -1.86
CA ALA A 59 -4.08 -5.88 -3.04
C ALA A 59 -5.52 -5.35 -3.12
N GLN A 60 -6.20 -5.22 -1.98
CA GLN A 60 -7.54 -4.63 -1.92
C GLN A 60 -7.54 -3.14 -2.28
N HIS A 61 -6.52 -2.40 -1.90
CA HIS A 61 -6.38 -0.98 -2.28
C HIS A 61 -6.35 -0.82 -3.81
N LEU A 62 -5.78 -1.77 -4.53
CA LEU A 62 -5.70 -1.68 -5.99
C LEU A 62 -7.04 -1.92 -6.69
N VAL A 63 -8.08 -2.32 -5.97
CA VAL A 63 -9.43 -2.46 -6.53
C VAL A 63 -10.12 -1.10 -6.71
N GLY A 64 -9.79 -0.10 -5.87
CA GLY A 64 -10.16 1.28 -6.18
C GLY A 64 -11.37 1.84 -5.45
N TYR A 65 -11.53 1.53 -4.16
CA TYR A 65 -12.67 2.01 -3.39
C TYR A 65 -12.38 3.18 -2.46
N GLN A 66 -11.12 3.54 -2.28
CA GLN A 66 -10.73 4.63 -1.39
C GLN A 66 -9.95 5.72 -2.14
N HIS A 67 -9.76 6.86 -1.50
CA HIS A 67 -9.04 7.99 -2.07
C HIS A 67 -7.63 7.62 -2.53
N ILE A 68 -6.89 6.90 -1.68
CA ILE A 68 -5.54 6.43 -2.02
C ILE A 68 -5.56 5.49 -3.23
N ASP A 69 -6.65 4.72 -3.38
CA ASP A 69 -6.78 3.76 -4.46
C ASP A 69 -6.84 4.45 -5.82
N SER A 70 -7.54 5.59 -5.90
CA SER A 70 -7.60 6.39 -7.12
C SER A 70 -6.22 6.91 -7.52
N SER A 71 -5.44 7.37 -6.54
CA SER A 71 -4.09 7.85 -6.78
C SER A 71 -3.17 6.71 -7.22
N LEU A 72 -3.30 5.53 -6.64
CA LEU A 72 -2.54 4.35 -7.05
C LEU A 72 -2.82 3.98 -8.51
N LYS A 73 -4.08 4.04 -8.92
CA LYS A 73 -4.46 3.76 -10.31
C LYS A 73 -3.91 4.82 -11.26
N LYS A 74 -4.03 6.09 -10.89
CA LYS A 74 -3.64 7.22 -11.73
C LYS A 74 -2.12 7.35 -11.86
N ARG A 75 -1.39 7.21 -10.75
CA ARG A 75 0.05 7.45 -10.71
C ARG A 75 0.87 6.18 -10.89
N GLY A 76 0.31 5.02 -10.56
CA GLY A 76 1.01 3.75 -10.63
C GLY A 76 2.12 3.64 -9.59
N PHE A 77 2.96 2.63 -9.75
CA PHE A 77 4.06 2.36 -8.84
C PHE A 77 5.37 2.89 -9.39
N TYR A 78 6.27 3.22 -8.47
CA TYR A 78 7.59 3.73 -8.80
C TYR A 78 8.38 2.73 -9.65
N SER A 79 9.06 3.25 -10.68
CA SER A 79 10.03 2.52 -11.48
C SER A 79 10.93 3.54 -12.16
N GLU A 80 11.97 3.08 -12.86
CA GLU A 80 12.83 3.99 -13.64
C GLU A 80 12.03 4.76 -14.69
N LYS A 81 11.00 4.12 -15.25
CA LYS A 81 10.10 4.74 -16.24
C LYS A 81 8.97 5.54 -15.62
N ASN A 82 8.78 5.42 -14.30
CA ASN A 82 7.72 6.10 -13.57
C ASN A 82 8.26 6.65 -12.24
N PRO A 83 9.14 7.67 -12.30
CA PRO A 83 9.83 8.17 -11.10
C PRO A 83 8.92 8.86 -10.09
N TYR A 84 7.71 9.23 -10.48
CA TYR A 84 6.74 9.89 -9.60
C TYR A 84 5.66 8.93 -9.09
N GLY A 85 5.84 7.63 -9.31
CA GLY A 85 4.94 6.60 -8.84
C GLY A 85 5.11 6.29 -7.36
N TRP A 86 4.19 5.49 -6.82
CA TRP A 86 4.16 5.12 -5.42
C TRP A 86 5.19 4.04 -5.10
N LYS A 87 5.96 4.27 -4.05
CA LYS A 87 6.85 3.27 -3.47
C LYS A 87 6.11 2.53 -2.37
N VAL A 88 6.39 1.24 -2.21
CA VAL A 88 5.72 0.38 -1.24
C VAL A 88 6.74 -0.16 -0.25
N ASN A 89 6.57 0.16 1.02
CA ASN A 89 7.40 -0.35 2.11
C ASN A 89 6.51 -0.83 3.25
N PHE A 90 7.09 -1.58 4.18
CA PHE A 90 6.33 -2.10 5.31
C PHE A 90 7.26 -2.44 6.48
N LEU A 91 6.66 -2.51 7.67
CA LEU A 91 7.32 -3.00 8.88
C LEU A 91 6.36 -3.94 9.60
N HIS A 92 6.89 -5.05 10.11
CA HIS A 92 6.09 -6.00 10.86
C HIS A 92 5.87 -5.52 12.30
N TYR A 93 4.64 -5.65 12.78
CA TYR A 93 4.25 -5.39 14.16
C TYR A 93 3.21 -6.43 14.59
N PRO A 94 3.21 -6.83 15.88
CA PRO A 94 2.12 -7.66 16.40
C PRO A 94 0.78 -6.94 16.27
N VAL A 95 -0.29 -7.71 16.08
CA VAL A 95 -1.64 -7.16 15.94
C VAL A 95 -2.01 -6.23 17.10
N THR A 96 -1.57 -6.55 18.32
CA THR A 96 -1.85 -5.76 19.51
C THR A 96 -1.20 -4.37 19.50
N MET A 97 -0.21 -4.14 18.65
CA MET A 97 0.53 -2.88 18.57
C MET A 97 0.19 -2.06 17.34
N LEU A 98 -0.73 -2.51 16.50
CA LEU A 98 -0.98 -1.86 15.21
C LEU A 98 -1.45 -0.41 15.34
N ASP A 99 -2.42 -0.14 16.23
CA ASP A 99 -2.94 1.21 16.39
C ASP A 99 -1.86 2.19 16.87
N GLU A 100 -1.11 1.78 17.85
CA GLU A 100 -0.03 2.58 18.41
C GLU A 100 1.08 2.83 17.38
N ALA A 101 1.47 1.78 16.66
CA ALA A 101 2.52 1.87 15.65
C ALA A 101 2.08 2.76 14.49
N GLU A 102 0.84 2.64 14.03
CA GLU A 102 0.32 3.48 12.95
C GLU A 102 0.35 4.96 13.35
N GLN A 103 -0.14 5.30 14.54
CA GLN A 103 -0.14 6.69 15.02
C GLN A 103 1.27 7.24 15.16
N LYS A 104 2.19 6.44 15.66
CA LYS A 104 3.60 6.82 15.77
C LYS A 104 4.17 7.21 14.41
N TRP A 105 3.95 6.38 13.40
CA TRP A 105 4.51 6.61 12.07
C TRP A 105 3.84 7.77 11.35
N ILE A 106 2.53 7.95 11.50
CA ILE A 106 1.83 9.12 10.97
C ILE A 106 2.43 10.39 11.57
N PHE A 107 2.65 10.40 12.88
CA PHE A 107 3.25 11.54 13.58
C PHE A 107 4.65 11.83 13.04
N GLU A 108 5.50 10.81 12.90
CA GLU A 108 6.86 10.97 12.42
C GLU A 108 6.91 11.53 10.99
N TYR A 109 6.05 11.04 10.11
CA TYR A 109 5.98 11.53 8.74
C TYR A 109 5.43 12.95 8.66
N THR A 110 4.44 13.27 9.48
CA THR A 110 3.87 14.63 9.56
C THR A 110 4.91 15.64 10.01
N LYS A 111 5.77 15.25 10.93
CA LYS A 111 6.87 16.07 11.45
C LYS A 111 7.87 16.46 10.34
N LYS A 112 8.14 15.53 9.44
CA LYS A 112 9.11 15.74 8.35
C LYS A 112 8.58 16.59 7.22
N GLY A 113 7.25 16.60 7.10
CA GLY A 113 6.60 17.30 6.02
C GLY A 113 6.33 18.72 6.26
#